data_3f6ce64de13f79b4839f74d13dba085e
#
_entry.id   3f6ce64de13f79b4839f74d13dba085e
#
_cell.length_a   1.000
_cell.length_b   1.000
_cell.length_c   1.000
_cell.angle_alpha   90.00
_cell.angle_beta   90.00
_cell.angle_gamma   90.00
#
_symmetry.space_group_name_H-M   'P 1'
#
loop_
_entity.id
_entity.type
_entity.pdbx_description
1 polymer ?
#
loop_
_entity_poly.entity_id
_entity_poly.type
_entity_poly.pdbx_seq_one_letter_code
_entity_poly.pdbx_strand_id
1 'polypeptide(L)'
;ASLRALGVDVVLVEPQPAPLAGVLGEQVGQLVARLHRAEGVDVRTGTGVAEVRSDAGGHVTAVELSDGTEIAADLIVVGIGSRPATDWLADSGVALAPTDSGVLCDEVGRTSAPHVWALGDVASWRDAAGHQERVEHWSNVAEQARVLVPALLGGQAAPTVVVPYFWSDQYDVKIQCLGEPEADDTVHLVADDGRKFLAYYSRDGVLVGVVGGGMPGKVMKARSKIAGGAAVSDVLA
;
A
#
# COMPACT_ATOMS: atom_id res chain seq x y z
N ALA A 1 13.91 -0.15 7.81
CA ALA A 1 15.14 0.22 7.07
C ALA A 1 15.82 1.44 7.69
N SER A 2 15.16 2.61 7.78
CA SER A 2 15.79 3.86 8.24
C SER A 2 16.41 3.75 9.64
N LEU A 3 15.71 3.12 10.60
CA LEU A 3 16.23 2.92 11.96
C LEU A 3 17.49 2.03 11.97
N ARG A 4 17.51 0.96 11.16
CA ARG A 4 18.72 0.12 11.03
C ARG A 4 19.90 0.89 10.43
N ALA A 5 19.65 1.76 9.46
CA ALA A 5 20.70 2.63 8.89
C ALA A 5 21.29 3.60 9.93
N LEU A 6 20.55 3.92 10.98
CA LEU A 6 21.01 4.72 12.13
C LEU A 6 21.67 3.86 13.24
N GLY A 7 21.82 2.55 13.03
CA GLY A 7 22.41 1.63 14.01
C GLY A 7 21.48 1.21 15.14
N VAL A 8 20.17 1.49 15.04
CA VAL A 8 19.19 1.09 16.05
C VAL A 8 18.84 -0.40 15.87
N ASP A 9 18.74 -1.15 16.96
CA ASP A 9 18.21 -2.50 16.92
C ASP A 9 16.70 -2.45 16.69
N VAL A 10 16.21 -3.28 15.74
CA VAL A 10 14.83 -3.26 15.28
C VAL A 10 14.22 -4.64 15.36
N VAL A 11 13.06 -4.73 16.01
CA VAL A 11 12.16 -5.88 15.91
C VAL A 11 10.92 -5.44 15.10
N LEU A 12 10.60 -6.21 14.07
CA LEU A 12 9.37 -6.04 13.27
C LEU A 12 8.37 -7.11 13.69
N VAL A 13 7.21 -6.69 14.18
CA VAL A 13 6.11 -7.59 14.57
C VAL A 13 5.00 -7.48 13.53
N GLU A 14 4.58 -8.63 12.99
CA GLU A 14 3.56 -8.72 11.94
C GLU A 14 2.61 -9.90 12.24
N PRO A 15 1.32 -9.66 12.47
CA PRO A 15 0.34 -10.73 12.71
C PRO A 15 0.16 -11.69 11.53
N GLN A 16 0.37 -11.22 10.31
CA GLN A 16 0.31 -12.04 9.10
C GLN A 16 1.53 -12.97 8.99
N PRO A 17 1.49 -14.01 8.13
CA PRO A 17 2.62 -14.94 7.95
C PRO A 17 3.86 -14.28 7.35
N ALA A 18 3.71 -13.12 6.72
CA ALA A 18 4.82 -12.31 6.21
C ALA A 18 4.43 -10.82 6.16
N PRO A 19 5.40 -9.88 6.21
CA PRO A 19 5.15 -8.47 5.96
C PRO A 19 4.51 -8.27 4.59
N LEU A 20 3.51 -7.39 4.51
CA LEU A 20 2.74 -7.07 3.30
C LEU A 20 1.93 -8.27 2.72
N ALA A 21 1.80 -9.38 3.43
CA ALA A 21 1.09 -10.55 2.92
C ALA A 21 -0.38 -10.26 2.61
N GLY A 22 -1.03 -9.36 3.34
CA GLY A 22 -2.42 -8.96 3.09
C GLY A 22 -2.63 -8.18 1.78
N VAL A 23 -1.56 -7.66 1.16
CA VAL A 23 -1.62 -6.87 -0.09
C VAL A 23 -0.90 -7.58 -1.24
N LEU A 24 0.28 -8.15 -0.96
CA LEU A 24 1.17 -8.71 -2.00
C LEU A 24 1.23 -10.24 -1.97
N GLY A 25 0.45 -10.87 -1.09
CA GLY A 25 0.52 -12.32 -0.87
C GLY A 25 1.76 -12.74 -0.07
N GLU A 26 1.70 -13.94 0.49
CA GLU A 26 2.76 -14.46 1.36
C GLU A 26 4.10 -14.63 0.63
N GLN A 27 4.07 -15.11 -0.62
CA GLN A 27 5.29 -15.39 -1.39
C GLN A 27 6.17 -14.17 -1.54
N VAL A 28 5.62 -13.03 -1.94
CA VAL A 28 6.36 -11.75 -2.07
C VAL A 28 6.67 -11.17 -0.69
N GLY A 29 5.78 -11.31 0.27
CA GLY A 29 6.00 -10.93 1.66
C GLY A 29 7.23 -11.60 2.26
N GLN A 30 7.48 -12.89 1.98
CA GLN A 30 8.68 -13.61 2.44
C GLN A 30 9.97 -13.06 1.81
N LEU A 31 9.93 -12.57 0.57
CA LEU A 31 11.09 -11.90 -0.05
C LEU A 31 11.44 -10.60 0.69
N VAL A 32 10.42 -9.84 1.09
CA VAL A 32 10.58 -8.62 1.90
C VAL A 32 11.10 -8.96 3.30
N ALA A 33 10.55 -9.98 3.96
CA ALA A 33 11.03 -10.45 5.25
C ALA A 33 12.50 -10.88 5.19
N ARG A 34 12.90 -11.60 4.13
CA ARG A 34 14.29 -12.00 3.89
C ARG A 34 15.22 -10.78 3.79
N LEU A 35 14.80 -9.74 3.06
CA LEU A 35 15.57 -8.50 2.95
C LEU A 35 15.79 -7.86 4.32
N HIS A 36 14.76 -7.77 5.15
CA HIS A 36 14.87 -7.23 6.51
C HIS A 36 15.80 -8.07 7.41
N ARG A 37 15.67 -9.41 7.37
CA ARG A 37 16.51 -10.31 8.16
C ARG A 37 17.99 -10.21 7.75
N ALA A 38 18.25 -10.05 6.44
CA ALA A 38 19.62 -9.87 5.93
C ALA A 38 20.29 -8.59 6.45
N GLU A 39 19.50 -7.58 6.83
CA GLU A 39 19.97 -6.33 7.43
C GLU A 39 19.93 -6.35 8.98
N GLY A 40 19.72 -7.52 9.57
CA GLY A 40 19.77 -7.69 11.03
C GLY A 40 18.50 -7.23 11.76
N VAL A 41 17.35 -7.14 11.08
CA VAL A 41 16.05 -6.94 11.74
C VAL A 41 15.56 -8.29 12.27
N ASP A 42 15.14 -8.35 13.53
CA ASP A 42 14.40 -9.49 14.08
C ASP A 42 12.94 -9.42 13.57
N VAL A 43 12.59 -10.30 12.65
CA VAL A 43 11.27 -10.32 12.02
C VAL A 43 10.39 -11.41 12.65
N ARG A 44 9.42 -11.00 13.43
CA ARG A 44 8.43 -11.83 14.14
C ARG A 44 7.11 -11.78 13.36
N THR A 45 6.77 -12.88 12.71
CA THR A 45 5.53 -13.03 11.92
C THR A 45 4.60 -14.04 12.57
N GLY A 46 3.30 -13.97 12.27
CA GLY A 46 2.29 -14.84 12.86
C GLY A 46 1.98 -14.52 14.33
N THR A 47 2.43 -13.38 14.82
CA THR A 47 2.17 -12.91 16.18
C THR A 47 1.86 -11.43 16.21
N GLY A 48 0.97 -11.00 17.09
CA GLY A 48 0.58 -9.60 17.26
C GLY A 48 1.08 -9.03 18.58
N VAL A 49 0.90 -7.73 18.76
CA VAL A 49 1.13 -7.06 20.05
C VAL A 49 -0.08 -7.28 20.93
N ALA A 50 0.13 -7.84 22.14
CA ALA A 50 -0.90 -8.02 23.15
C ALA A 50 -0.94 -6.84 24.11
N GLU A 51 0.23 -6.36 24.58
CA GLU A 51 0.33 -5.28 25.56
C GLU A 51 1.59 -4.43 25.33
N VAL A 52 1.47 -3.14 25.61
CA VAL A 52 2.62 -2.22 25.71
C VAL A 52 2.85 -1.88 27.17
N ARG A 53 4.03 -2.16 27.67
CA ARG A 53 4.41 -1.88 29.07
C ARG A 53 5.20 -0.57 29.16
N SER A 54 4.94 0.18 30.23
CA SER A 54 5.61 1.45 30.53
C SER A 54 6.02 1.52 31.99
N ASP A 55 7.02 2.36 32.29
CA ASP A 55 7.41 2.69 33.64
C ASP A 55 6.43 3.68 34.32
N ALA A 56 6.69 4.05 35.56
CA ALA A 56 5.88 5.01 36.32
C ALA A 56 5.88 6.42 35.69
N GLY A 57 6.85 6.74 34.83
CA GLY A 57 6.96 7.98 34.09
C GLY A 57 6.21 7.99 32.74
N GLY A 58 5.64 6.82 32.35
CA GLY A 58 4.94 6.67 31.09
C GLY A 58 5.87 6.35 29.88
N HIS A 59 7.14 6.07 30.13
CA HIS A 59 8.06 5.65 29.05
C HIS A 59 7.89 4.18 28.74
N VAL A 60 7.88 3.84 27.47
CA VAL A 60 7.83 2.44 27.03
C VAL A 60 9.05 1.69 27.54
N THR A 61 8.82 0.48 28.05
CA THR A 61 9.89 -0.40 28.55
C THR A 61 9.90 -1.76 27.86
N ALA A 62 8.72 -2.24 27.44
CA ALA A 62 8.59 -3.53 26.75
C ALA A 62 7.30 -3.63 25.96
N VAL A 63 7.27 -4.63 25.09
CA VAL A 63 6.08 -5.06 24.35
C VAL A 63 5.88 -6.54 24.61
N GLU A 64 4.68 -6.94 25.04
CA GLU A 64 4.26 -8.33 25.12
C GLU A 64 3.54 -8.74 23.83
N LEU A 65 3.98 -9.85 23.25
CA LEU A 65 3.37 -10.42 22.05
C LEU A 65 2.24 -11.39 22.40
N SER A 66 1.38 -11.71 21.45
CA SER A 66 0.26 -12.62 21.61
C SER A 66 0.65 -14.07 21.94
N ASP A 67 1.91 -14.43 21.71
CA ASP A 67 2.50 -15.73 22.08
C ASP A 67 3.12 -15.74 23.49
N GLY A 68 3.00 -14.64 24.24
CA GLY A 68 3.57 -14.47 25.57
C GLY A 68 5.05 -14.04 25.59
N THR A 69 5.67 -13.83 24.43
CA THR A 69 7.06 -13.33 24.35
C THR A 69 7.09 -11.85 24.77
N GLU A 70 8.02 -11.48 25.64
CA GLU A 70 8.29 -10.08 26.00
C GLU A 70 9.53 -9.58 25.25
N ILE A 71 9.43 -8.39 24.66
CA ILE A 71 10.50 -7.70 23.93
C ILE A 71 10.75 -6.36 24.60
N ALA A 72 11.97 -6.14 25.11
CA ALA A 72 12.36 -4.82 25.61
C ALA A 72 12.35 -3.79 24.48
N ALA A 73 11.79 -2.63 24.72
CA ALA A 73 11.67 -1.57 23.72
C ALA A 73 11.68 -0.19 24.38
N ASP A 74 12.48 0.72 23.81
CA ASP A 74 12.52 2.14 24.21
C ASP A 74 11.62 3.00 23.32
N LEU A 75 11.28 2.51 22.12
CA LEU A 75 10.47 3.20 21.12
C LEU A 75 9.60 2.20 20.37
N ILE A 76 8.35 2.57 20.14
CA ILE A 76 7.42 1.81 19.27
C ILE A 76 7.02 2.70 18.10
N VAL A 77 7.14 2.13 16.89
CA VAL A 77 6.60 2.72 15.66
C VAL A 77 5.39 1.90 15.22
N VAL A 78 4.23 2.53 15.16
CA VAL A 78 2.96 1.87 14.81
C VAL A 78 2.63 2.13 13.35
N GLY A 79 2.50 1.06 12.56
CA GLY A 79 2.14 1.11 11.15
C GLY A 79 1.11 0.03 10.82
N ILE A 80 -0.10 0.16 11.38
CA ILE A 80 -1.17 -0.88 11.33
C ILE A 80 -2.36 -0.46 10.47
N GLY A 81 -2.15 0.45 9.51
CA GLY A 81 -3.17 1.01 8.65
C GLY A 81 -3.54 2.44 9.00
N SER A 82 -4.40 3.02 8.19
CA SER A 82 -4.86 4.39 8.33
C SER A 82 -6.39 4.46 8.27
N ARG A 83 -6.94 5.53 8.83
CA ARG A 83 -8.35 5.89 8.71
C ARG A 83 -8.42 7.36 8.28
N PRO A 84 -9.30 7.72 7.34
CA PRO A 84 -9.44 9.11 6.95
C PRO A 84 -10.00 9.92 8.14
N ALA A 85 -9.42 11.10 8.39
CA ALA A 85 -9.87 11.99 9.45
C ALA A 85 -11.09 12.81 8.96
N THR A 86 -12.25 12.17 8.87
CA THR A 86 -13.49 12.74 8.30
C THR A 86 -14.53 13.11 9.36
N ASP A 87 -14.27 12.89 10.65
CA ASP A 87 -15.23 13.16 11.75
C ASP A 87 -15.70 14.61 11.79
N TRP A 88 -14.86 15.57 11.37
CA TRP A 88 -15.20 16.99 11.30
C TRP A 88 -16.23 17.33 10.22
N LEU A 89 -16.52 16.38 9.30
CA LEU A 89 -17.55 16.51 8.28
C LEU A 89 -18.94 16.05 8.76
N ALA A 90 -19.04 15.57 10.00
CA ALA A 90 -20.33 15.24 10.59
C ALA A 90 -21.28 16.44 10.48
N ASP A 91 -22.53 16.20 10.06
CA ASP A 91 -23.57 17.21 9.84
C ASP A 91 -23.27 18.28 8.77
N SER A 92 -22.18 18.13 8.00
CA SER A 92 -21.83 19.07 6.91
C SER A 92 -22.67 18.89 5.63
N GLY A 93 -23.38 17.77 5.49
CA GLY A 93 -24.08 17.37 4.26
C GLY A 93 -23.14 16.71 3.23
N VAL A 94 -21.84 16.60 3.49
CA VAL A 94 -20.90 15.84 2.67
C VAL A 94 -21.02 14.36 3.01
N ALA A 95 -21.40 13.53 2.03
CA ALA A 95 -21.53 12.09 2.23
C ALA A 95 -20.16 11.42 2.35
N LEU A 96 -20.07 10.45 3.26
CA LEU A 96 -18.90 9.58 3.41
C LEU A 96 -19.21 8.20 2.82
N ALA A 97 -18.18 7.56 2.26
CA ALA A 97 -18.29 6.21 1.74
C ALA A 97 -18.47 5.20 2.91
N PRO A 98 -19.46 4.32 2.86
CA PRO A 98 -19.74 3.39 3.96
C PRO A 98 -18.67 2.32 4.14
N THR A 99 -17.87 2.05 3.11
CA THR A 99 -16.84 1.02 3.10
C THR A 99 -15.54 1.45 3.78
N ASP A 100 -15.14 2.73 3.62
CA ASP A 100 -13.81 3.20 4.02
C ASP A 100 -13.85 4.54 4.79
N SER A 101 -15.04 5.11 5.00
CA SER A 101 -15.27 6.41 5.66
C SER A 101 -14.59 7.61 4.95
N GLY A 102 -14.11 7.46 3.73
CA GLY A 102 -13.61 8.55 2.91
C GLY A 102 -14.73 9.44 2.38
N VAL A 103 -14.39 10.63 1.92
CA VAL A 103 -15.34 11.52 1.28
C VAL A 103 -15.83 10.91 -0.03
N LEU A 104 -17.12 10.63 -0.12
CA LEU A 104 -17.74 10.00 -1.30
C LEU A 104 -17.67 10.92 -2.50
N CYS A 105 -16.99 10.49 -3.56
CA CYS A 105 -16.79 11.25 -4.79
C CYS A 105 -17.28 10.49 -6.02
N ASP A 106 -17.68 11.25 -7.05
CA ASP A 106 -17.86 10.71 -8.39
C ASP A 106 -16.50 10.46 -9.08
N GLU A 107 -16.55 10.07 -10.37
CA GLU A 107 -15.38 9.75 -11.20
C GLU A 107 -14.47 10.94 -11.53
N VAL A 108 -14.85 12.15 -11.13
CA VAL A 108 -14.05 13.36 -11.31
C VAL A 108 -13.77 14.12 -10.02
N GLY A 109 -14.16 13.55 -8.88
CA GLY A 109 -13.88 14.11 -7.54
C GLY A 109 -14.96 15.05 -6.99
N ARG A 110 -16.16 15.11 -7.58
CA ARG A 110 -17.28 15.87 -7.00
C ARG A 110 -17.86 15.11 -5.81
N THR A 111 -18.14 15.84 -4.75
CA THR A 111 -18.82 15.28 -3.57
C THR A 111 -20.34 15.42 -3.69
N SER A 112 -21.07 14.94 -2.69
CA SER A 112 -22.54 15.13 -2.57
C SER A 112 -22.95 16.59 -2.34
N ALA A 113 -22.03 17.43 -1.84
CA ALA A 113 -22.31 18.84 -1.58
C ALA A 113 -21.94 19.71 -2.81
N PRO A 114 -22.81 20.64 -3.24
CA PRO A 114 -22.51 21.54 -4.36
C PRO A 114 -21.21 22.34 -4.12
N HIS A 115 -20.37 22.44 -5.15
CA HIS A 115 -19.11 23.20 -5.14
C HIS A 115 -18.05 22.65 -4.16
N VAL A 116 -18.23 21.44 -3.63
CA VAL A 116 -17.25 20.75 -2.80
C VAL A 116 -16.65 19.59 -3.58
N TRP A 117 -15.34 19.52 -3.59
CA TRP A 117 -14.54 18.53 -4.28
C TRP A 117 -13.55 17.91 -3.29
N ALA A 118 -13.18 16.65 -3.50
CA ALA A 118 -12.16 16.00 -2.66
C ALA A 118 -11.22 15.17 -3.51
N LEU A 119 -9.95 15.11 -3.09
CA LEU A 119 -8.90 14.29 -3.69
C LEU A 119 -7.89 13.86 -2.64
N GLY A 120 -7.04 12.89 -2.98
CA GLY A 120 -6.02 12.33 -2.10
C GLY A 120 -6.58 11.34 -1.09
N ASP A 121 -5.84 11.11 -0.02
CA ASP A 121 -6.07 10.04 0.95
C ASP A 121 -7.44 10.13 1.66
N VAL A 122 -8.04 11.31 1.69
CA VAL A 122 -9.37 11.53 2.30
C VAL A 122 -10.52 11.14 1.38
N ALA A 123 -10.27 11.02 0.07
CA ALA A 123 -11.30 10.90 -0.95
C ALA A 123 -11.49 9.45 -1.43
N SER A 124 -12.73 8.98 -1.40
CA SER A 124 -13.15 7.71 -1.98
C SER A 124 -13.79 8.00 -3.34
N TRP A 125 -13.07 7.68 -4.42
CA TRP A 125 -13.49 7.99 -5.78
C TRP A 125 -14.16 6.78 -6.43
N ARG A 126 -15.11 7.07 -7.32
CA ARG A 126 -15.71 6.05 -8.17
C ARG A 126 -14.78 5.75 -9.35
N ASP A 127 -14.45 4.48 -9.55
CA ASP A 127 -13.70 4.01 -10.71
C ASP A 127 -14.59 3.92 -11.98
N ALA A 128 -13.99 3.58 -13.11
CA ALA A 128 -14.70 3.40 -14.38
C ALA A 128 -15.67 2.20 -14.38
N ALA A 129 -15.50 1.23 -13.48
CA ALA A 129 -16.38 0.09 -13.28
C ALA A 129 -17.54 0.39 -12.32
N GLY A 130 -17.52 1.54 -11.66
CA GLY A 130 -18.52 1.98 -10.69
C GLY A 130 -18.22 1.58 -9.24
N HIS A 131 -17.06 1.01 -8.97
CA HIS A 131 -16.63 0.70 -7.61
C HIS A 131 -16.16 1.97 -6.90
N GLN A 132 -16.33 2.00 -5.59
CA GLN A 132 -15.89 3.09 -4.75
C GLN A 132 -14.61 2.69 -4.04
N GLU A 133 -13.53 3.46 -4.25
CA GLU A 133 -12.20 3.13 -3.75
C GLU A 133 -11.46 4.35 -3.21
N ARG A 134 -10.72 4.16 -2.13
CA ARG A 134 -9.83 5.14 -1.52
C ARG A 134 -8.38 4.65 -1.61
N VAL A 135 -7.58 5.34 -2.42
CA VAL A 135 -6.19 4.98 -2.69
C VAL A 135 -5.24 5.94 -1.97
N GLU A 136 -4.48 5.43 -1.01
CA GLU A 136 -3.53 6.18 -0.17
C GLU A 136 -2.10 6.18 -0.73
N HIS A 137 -1.97 6.29 -2.05
CA HIS A 137 -0.66 6.36 -2.68
C HIS A 137 -0.26 7.82 -2.94
N TRP A 138 0.96 8.18 -2.61
CA TRP A 138 1.52 9.51 -2.89
C TRP A 138 1.27 9.99 -4.32
N SER A 139 1.42 9.10 -5.31
CA SER A 139 1.20 9.42 -6.72
C SER A 139 -0.27 9.69 -7.07
N ASN A 140 -1.22 9.13 -6.31
CA ASN A 140 -2.65 9.20 -6.60
C ASN A 140 -3.19 10.64 -6.57
N VAL A 141 -2.70 11.47 -5.66
CA VAL A 141 -3.11 12.90 -5.55
C VAL A 141 -2.88 13.64 -6.87
N ALA A 142 -1.73 13.44 -7.51
CA ALA A 142 -1.40 14.09 -8.78
C ALA A 142 -2.26 13.56 -9.94
N GLU A 143 -2.56 12.26 -9.95
CA GLU A 143 -3.43 11.66 -10.96
C GLU A 143 -4.86 12.16 -10.81
N GLN A 144 -5.40 12.17 -9.60
CA GLN A 144 -6.74 12.72 -9.31
C GLN A 144 -6.82 14.21 -9.66
N ALA A 145 -5.78 15.01 -9.34
CA ALA A 145 -5.75 16.43 -9.69
C ALA A 145 -5.82 16.68 -11.21
N ARG A 146 -5.18 15.82 -12.02
CA ARG A 146 -5.25 15.92 -13.49
C ARG A 146 -6.65 15.73 -14.04
N VAL A 147 -7.50 14.97 -13.36
CA VAL A 147 -8.90 14.75 -13.71
C VAL A 147 -9.79 15.84 -13.12
N LEU A 148 -9.62 16.12 -11.83
CA LEU A 148 -10.46 17.05 -11.08
C LEU A 148 -10.33 18.49 -11.57
N VAL A 149 -9.11 18.99 -11.81
CA VAL A 149 -8.90 20.40 -12.14
C VAL A 149 -9.57 20.81 -13.46
N PRO A 150 -9.45 20.06 -14.58
CA PRO A 150 -10.24 20.35 -15.77
C PRO A 150 -11.75 20.36 -15.53
N ALA A 151 -12.28 19.38 -14.78
CA ALA A 151 -13.69 19.30 -14.44
C ALA A 151 -14.16 20.50 -13.60
N LEU A 152 -13.37 20.90 -12.61
CA LEU A 152 -13.64 22.07 -11.77
C LEU A 152 -13.70 23.37 -12.58
N LEU A 153 -12.87 23.50 -13.62
CA LEU A 153 -12.82 24.65 -14.52
C LEU A 153 -13.87 24.61 -15.65
N GLY A 154 -14.82 23.65 -15.62
CA GLY A 154 -15.87 23.51 -16.62
C GLY A 154 -15.44 22.87 -17.94
N GLY A 155 -14.25 22.28 -17.99
CA GLY A 155 -13.75 21.50 -19.12
C GLY A 155 -14.26 20.06 -19.11
N GLN A 156 -14.03 19.36 -20.23
CA GLN A 156 -14.26 17.91 -20.26
C GLN A 156 -13.14 17.20 -19.51
N ALA A 157 -13.48 16.53 -18.42
CA ALA A 157 -12.60 15.59 -17.77
C ALA A 157 -12.75 14.23 -18.46
N ALA A 158 -11.67 13.70 -19.01
CA ALA A 158 -11.66 12.32 -19.46
C ALA A 158 -11.09 11.47 -18.30
N PRO A 159 -11.84 10.48 -17.80
CA PRO A 159 -11.28 9.48 -16.91
C PRO A 159 -10.07 8.84 -17.60
N THR A 160 -8.90 8.96 -17.01
CA THR A 160 -7.71 8.32 -17.53
C THR A 160 -7.60 6.96 -16.84
N VAL A 161 -7.26 5.91 -17.57
CA VAL A 161 -6.89 4.63 -16.97
C VAL A 161 -5.60 4.88 -16.17
N VAL A 162 -5.75 4.99 -14.88
CA VAL A 162 -4.63 5.16 -13.96
C VAL A 162 -4.15 3.77 -13.57
N VAL A 163 -2.87 3.48 -13.78
CA VAL A 163 -2.22 2.30 -13.21
C VAL A 163 -1.62 2.72 -11.88
N PRO A 164 -2.19 2.29 -10.76
CA PRO A 164 -1.68 2.65 -9.43
C PRO A 164 -0.20 2.34 -9.29
N TYR A 165 0.51 3.19 -8.58
CA TYR A 165 1.94 3.04 -8.35
C TYR A 165 2.31 3.48 -6.94
N PHE A 166 2.98 2.58 -6.23
CA PHE A 166 3.62 2.93 -4.96
C PHE A 166 5.04 2.38 -4.89
N TRP A 167 5.83 2.91 -3.97
CA TRP A 167 7.17 2.43 -3.71
C TRP A 167 7.53 2.53 -2.23
N SER A 168 8.54 1.75 -1.86
CA SER A 168 9.18 1.84 -0.56
C SER A 168 10.69 1.68 -0.73
N ASP A 169 11.45 2.61 -0.19
CA ASP A 169 12.90 2.53 -0.18
C ASP A 169 13.36 1.74 1.06
N GLN A 170 13.88 0.54 0.81
CA GLN A 170 14.31 -0.39 1.84
C GLN A 170 15.81 -0.63 1.69
N TYR A 171 16.63 0.02 2.54
CA TYR A 171 18.09 -0.03 2.46
C TYR A 171 18.59 0.51 1.10
N ASP A 172 19.29 -0.32 0.31
CA ASP A 172 19.71 -0.06 -1.06
C ASP A 172 18.73 -0.63 -2.12
N VAL A 173 17.62 -1.23 -1.68
CA VAL A 173 16.61 -1.83 -2.55
C VAL A 173 15.35 -0.97 -2.57
N LYS A 174 15.01 -0.42 -3.73
CA LYS A 174 13.69 0.18 -3.95
C LYS A 174 12.70 -0.92 -4.32
N ILE A 175 11.71 -1.14 -3.47
CA ILE A 175 10.55 -1.97 -3.77
C ILE A 175 9.53 -1.09 -4.49
N GLN A 176 9.03 -1.55 -5.63
CA GLN A 176 8.04 -0.84 -6.44
C GLN A 176 6.91 -1.78 -6.80
N CYS A 177 5.69 -1.26 -6.77
CA CYS A 177 4.48 -1.94 -7.22
C CYS A 177 3.78 -1.10 -8.26
N LEU A 178 3.35 -1.73 -9.35
CA LEU A 178 2.47 -1.16 -10.37
C LEU A 178 1.24 -2.04 -10.51
N GLY A 179 0.06 -1.43 -10.67
CA GLY A 179 -1.21 -2.12 -10.75
C GLY A 179 -1.83 -2.35 -9.39
N GLU A 180 -2.79 -3.25 -9.36
CA GLU A 180 -3.63 -3.58 -8.19
C GLU A 180 -3.55 -5.07 -7.88
N PRO A 181 -2.38 -5.56 -7.44
CA PRO A 181 -2.26 -6.94 -6.99
C PRO A 181 -3.06 -7.13 -5.69
N GLU A 182 -3.68 -8.29 -5.57
CA GLU A 182 -4.34 -8.76 -4.36
C GLU A 182 -3.63 -10.00 -3.80
N ALA A 183 -3.84 -10.28 -2.52
CA ALA A 183 -3.14 -11.36 -1.82
C ALA A 183 -3.41 -12.78 -2.39
N ASP A 184 -4.56 -12.96 -3.01
CA ASP A 184 -5.04 -14.22 -3.62
C ASP A 184 -4.80 -14.31 -5.12
N ASP A 185 -4.24 -13.28 -5.75
CA ASP A 185 -3.82 -13.34 -7.15
C ASP A 185 -2.72 -14.38 -7.37
N THR A 186 -2.66 -14.93 -8.58
CA THR A 186 -1.58 -15.84 -8.96
C THR A 186 -0.27 -15.07 -9.12
N VAL A 187 0.72 -15.44 -8.29
CA VAL A 187 2.07 -14.83 -8.29
C VAL A 187 3.00 -15.60 -9.22
N HIS A 188 3.65 -14.89 -10.15
CA HIS A 188 4.66 -15.41 -11.06
C HIS A 188 6.02 -14.78 -10.72
N LEU A 189 6.81 -15.46 -9.89
CA LEU A 189 8.16 -15.02 -9.55
C LEU A 189 9.11 -15.33 -10.72
N VAL A 190 9.57 -14.29 -11.41
CA VAL A 190 10.41 -14.41 -12.62
C VAL A 190 11.87 -14.07 -12.39
N ALA A 191 12.19 -13.45 -11.28
CA ALA A 191 13.58 -13.20 -10.85
C ALA A 191 13.67 -13.15 -9.34
N ASP A 192 14.71 -13.80 -8.81
CA ASP A 192 15.12 -13.74 -7.41
C ASP A 192 16.61 -14.10 -7.30
N ASP A 193 17.45 -13.16 -6.90
CA ASP A 193 18.88 -13.37 -6.68
C ASP A 193 19.26 -13.37 -5.19
N GLY A 194 18.25 -13.42 -4.30
CA GLY A 194 18.41 -13.33 -2.85
C GLY A 194 18.22 -11.92 -2.30
N ARG A 195 18.42 -10.88 -3.11
CA ARG A 195 18.24 -9.49 -2.73
C ARG A 195 17.27 -8.75 -3.66
N LYS A 196 17.44 -8.87 -4.98
CA LYS A 196 16.54 -8.31 -5.98
C LYS A 196 15.55 -9.36 -6.42
N PHE A 197 14.34 -8.92 -6.74
CA PHE A 197 13.27 -9.82 -7.18
C PHE A 197 12.31 -9.12 -8.13
N LEU A 198 11.57 -9.92 -8.91
CA LEU A 198 10.50 -9.47 -9.78
C LEU A 198 9.39 -10.52 -9.80
N ALA A 199 8.18 -10.12 -9.48
CA ALA A 199 6.97 -10.94 -9.53
C ALA A 199 5.88 -10.23 -10.31
N TYR A 200 5.23 -10.94 -11.24
CA TYR A 200 4.00 -10.51 -11.89
C TYR A 200 2.81 -11.14 -11.20
N TYR A 201 1.68 -10.45 -11.25
CA TYR A 201 0.41 -10.91 -10.68
C TYR A 201 -0.63 -11.05 -11.78
N SER A 202 -1.38 -12.13 -11.76
CA SER A 202 -2.49 -12.34 -12.68
C SER A 202 -3.75 -12.78 -11.96
N ARG A 203 -4.88 -12.27 -12.46
CA ARG A 203 -6.24 -12.67 -12.13
C ARG A 203 -6.94 -13.14 -13.41
N ASP A 204 -7.42 -14.37 -13.42
CA ASP A 204 -8.01 -15.00 -14.61
C ASP A 204 -7.13 -14.93 -15.87
N GLY A 205 -5.81 -15.05 -15.70
CA GLY A 205 -4.84 -14.99 -16.79
C GLY A 205 -4.51 -13.58 -17.29
N VAL A 206 -5.16 -12.54 -16.78
CA VAL A 206 -4.90 -11.12 -17.08
C VAL A 206 -3.84 -10.58 -16.14
N LEU A 207 -2.90 -9.81 -16.66
CA LEU A 207 -1.86 -9.13 -15.89
C LEU A 207 -2.49 -7.97 -15.10
N VAL A 208 -2.55 -8.08 -13.77
CA VAL A 208 -3.14 -7.07 -12.88
C VAL A 208 -2.09 -6.25 -12.12
N GLY A 209 -0.87 -6.78 -11.97
CA GLY A 209 0.17 -6.06 -11.25
C GLY A 209 1.56 -6.62 -11.45
N VAL A 210 2.55 -5.86 -11.00
CA VAL A 210 3.96 -6.26 -10.91
C VAL A 210 4.60 -5.65 -9.68
N VAL A 211 5.38 -6.46 -8.96
CA VAL A 211 6.20 -6.00 -7.83
C VAL A 211 7.64 -6.33 -8.11
N GLY A 212 8.53 -5.37 -7.90
CA GLY A 212 9.96 -5.57 -8.06
C GLY A 212 10.78 -4.89 -6.97
N GLY A 213 11.73 -5.63 -6.41
CA GLY A 213 12.79 -5.10 -5.55
C GLY A 213 14.06 -4.88 -6.35
N GLY A 214 14.56 -3.62 -6.43
CA GLY A 214 15.79 -3.28 -7.14
C GLY A 214 15.75 -3.46 -8.66
N MET A 215 14.56 -3.53 -9.26
CA MET A 215 14.38 -3.75 -10.72
C MET A 215 13.47 -2.69 -11.38
N PRO A 216 13.71 -1.37 -11.18
CA PRO A 216 12.79 -0.32 -11.59
C PRO A 216 12.45 -0.33 -13.08
N GLY A 217 13.44 -0.59 -13.95
CA GLY A 217 13.22 -0.61 -15.39
C GLY A 217 12.29 -1.75 -15.85
N LYS A 218 12.32 -2.90 -15.18
CA LYS A 218 11.40 -4.02 -15.48
C LYS A 218 9.99 -3.74 -14.99
N VAL A 219 9.85 -3.18 -13.78
CA VAL A 219 8.55 -2.79 -13.23
C VAL A 219 7.87 -1.77 -14.14
N MET A 220 8.57 -0.69 -14.51
CA MET A 220 7.98 0.39 -15.31
C MET A 220 7.57 -0.05 -16.73
N LYS A 221 8.25 -1.05 -17.33
CA LYS A 221 7.87 -1.61 -18.63
C LYS A 221 6.52 -2.32 -18.64
N ALA A 222 6.03 -2.78 -17.48
CA ALA A 222 4.74 -3.44 -17.38
C ALA A 222 3.55 -2.46 -17.43
N ARG A 223 3.75 -1.15 -17.23
CA ARG A 223 2.68 -0.15 -17.10
C ARG A 223 1.68 -0.19 -18.27
N SER A 224 2.16 -0.15 -19.50
CA SER A 224 1.29 -0.14 -20.68
C SER A 224 0.54 -1.48 -20.87
N LYS A 225 1.17 -2.58 -20.46
CA LYS A 225 0.56 -3.91 -20.53
C LYS A 225 -0.56 -4.06 -19.50
N ILE A 226 -0.33 -3.60 -18.26
CA ILE A 226 -1.36 -3.57 -17.21
C ILE A 226 -2.52 -2.65 -17.64
N ALA A 227 -2.23 -1.43 -18.09
CA ALA A 227 -3.25 -0.51 -18.58
C ALA A 227 -4.10 -1.06 -19.74
N GLY A 228 -3.50 -1.90 -20.56
CA GLY A 228 -4.16 -2.55 -21.70
C GLY A 228 -4.82 -3.89 -21.40
N GLY A 229 -4.81 -4.38 -20.15
CA GLY A 229 -5.37 -5.68 -19.78
C GLY A 229 -4.70 -6.85 -20.50
N ALA A 230 -3.38 -6.79 -20.69
CA ALA A 230 -2.62 -7.81 -21.41
C ALA A 230 -2.68 -9.18 -20.71
N ALA A 231 -2.53 -10.26 -21.46
CA ALA A 231 -2.37 -11.58 -20.89
C ALA A 231 -1.04 -11.68 -20.11
N VAL A 232 -1.03 -12.38 -18.98
CA VAL A 232 0.20 -12.55 -18.21
C VAL A 232 1.29 -13.28 -18.99
N SER A 233 0.93 -14.15 -19.93
CA SER A 233 1.87 -14.80 -20.85
C SER A 233 2.74 -13.83 -21.63
N ASP A 234 2.26 -12.61 -21.90
CA ASP A 234 3.00 -11.59 -22.67
C ASP A 234 4.20 -11.02 -21.91
N VAL A 235 4.28 -11.27 -20.60
CA VAL A 235 5.39 -10.81 -19.74
C VAL A 235 6.23 -11.97 -19.20
N LEU A 236 5.78 -13.21 -19.33
CA LEU A 236 6.49 -14.41 -18.87
C LEU A 236 7.39 -15.04 -19.95
N ALA A 237 7.23 -14.60 -21.19
CA ALA A 237 7.99 -15.09 -22.36
C ALA A 237 9.41 -14.51 -22.41
#